data_53e6a97ca839e61df844a8f43116badc
#
_entry.id   53e6a97ca839e61df844a8f43116badc
#
_cell.length_a   1.000
_cell.length_b   1.000
_cell.length_c   1.000
_cell.angle_alpha   90.00
_cell.angle_beta   90.00
_cell.angle_gamma   90.00
#
_symmetry.space_group_name_H-M   'P 1'
#
loop_
_entity.id
_entity.type
_entity.pdbx_description
1 polymer ?
#
loop_
_entity_poly.entity_id
_entity_poly.type
_entity_poly.pdbx_seq_one_letter_code
_entity_poly.pdbx_strand_id
1 'polypeptide(L)'
;MKVAVIGAGTMGQGIAKAFAQCDDFDKVYLCDIKTEFAEGGLEKIKKGYEKLVSKGKMEQSAADGYIAKFVPGLNSIATDPDLVVEAALEVMQIKQDCFKDLMENVVKNENCIFASNTSSLSITEIGAGLPKPIIGMHFFNPADRMKLIEVIAGANTPDELVKKVTDISVKLGKTPVQVNEAPGFVVNRILIPLINEGIFVYSEGISDIEGIDTAMKLGCNHPMGPLELGDYIGLDIVLAIMDVIYHETGDSKYRACTLLRKMVRGKHLGVKSGIGFYKYNEDRTKTPVDKL
;
A
#
# COMPACT_ATOMS: atom_id res chain seq x y z
N MET A 1 -3.66 -22.79 -3.96
CA MET A 1 -2.60 -22.19 -3.10
C MET A 1 -3.24 -21.55 -1.87
N LYS A 2 -2.43 -21.38 -0.80
CA LYS A 2 -2.84 -20.69 0.44
C LYS A 2 -1.99 -19.45 0.64
N VAL A 3 -2.60 -18.33 1.01
CA VAL A 3 -1.87 -17.11 1.34
C VAL A 3 -2.16 -16.67 2.78
N ALA A 4 -1.16 -16.14 3.45
CA ALA A 4 -1.32 -15.42 4.71
C ALA A 4 -1.05 -13.92 4.49
N VAL A 5 -2.04 -13.09 4.79
CA VAL A 5 -1.91 -11.63 4.79
C VAL A 5 -1.79 -11.18 6.24
N ILE A 6 -0.65 -10.60 6.57
CA ILE A 6 -0.32 -10.16 7.93
C ILE A 6 -0.57 -8.66 8.06
N GLY A 7 -1.50 -8.31 8.91
CA GLY A 7 -2.05 -6.96 9.04
C GLY A 7 -3.43 -6.86 8.38
N ALA A 8 -4.48 -6.68 9.19
CA ALA A 8 -5.87 -6.56 8.73
C ALA A 8 -6.33 -5.10 8.56
N GLY A 9 -5.38 -4.18 8.37
CA GLY A 9 -5.62 -2.77 8.05
C GLY A 9 -6.13 -2.56 6.62
N THR A 10 -6.19 -1.31 6.17
CA THR A 10 -6.72 -0.95 4.84
C THR A 10 -6.04 -1.70 3.71
N MET A 11 -4.69 -1.75 3.71
CA MET A 11 -3.94 -2.45 2.67
C MET A 11 -4.14 -3.97 2.77
N GLY A 12 -4.00 -4.56 3.96
CA GLY A 12 -4.19 -6.00 4.14
C GLY A 12 -5.57 -6.48 3.74
N GLN A 13 -6.64 -5.74 4.05
CA GLN A 13 -8.00 -6.06 3.57
C GLN A 13 -8.09 -6.06 2.05
N GLY A 14 -7.50 -5.06 1.39
CA GLY A 14 -7.47 -4.97 -0.07
C GLY A 14 -6.67 -6.09 -0.72
N ILE A 15 -5.48 -6.40 -0.17
CA ILE A 15 -4.62 -7.49 -0.61
C ILE A 15 -5.33 -8.84 -0.44
N ALA A 16 -5.89 -9.08 0.74
CA ALA A 16 -6.62 -10.31 1.03
C ALA A 16 -7.83 -10.52 0.11
N LYS A 17 -8.56 -9.45 -0.25
CA LYS A 17 -9.62 -9.51 -1.27
C LYS A 17 -9.07 -9.88 -2.64
N ALA A 18 -7.94 -9.31 -3.06
CA ALA A 18 -7.34 -9.65 -4.36
C ALA A 18 -7.00 -11.14 -4.45
N PHE A 19 -6.46 -11.73 -3.39
CA PHE A 19 -6.19 -13.16 -3.32
C PHE A 19 -7.47 -14.00 -3.25
N ALA A 20 -8.47 -13.61 -2.48
CA ALA A 20 -9.73 -14.33 -2.38
C ALA A 20 -10.50 -14.38 -3.72
N GLN A 21 -10.37 -13.35 -4.55
CA GLN A 21 -10.98 -13.26 -5.88
C GLN A 21 -10.22 -14.04 -6.96
N CYS A 22 -9.05 -14.58 -6.65
CA CYS A 22 -8.26 -15.40 -7.55
C CYS A 22 -8.56 -16.89 -7.32
N ASP A 23 -8.85 -17.64 -8.40
CA ASP A 23 -9.20 -19.05 -8.30
C ASP A 23 -8.00 -19.94 -7.96
N ASP A 24 -6.77 -19.46 -8.19
CA ASP A 24 -5.55 -20.16 -7.81
C ASP A 24 -5.33 -20.22 -6.28
N PHE A 25 -6.12 -19.47 -5.50
CA PHE A 25 -6.04 -19.42 -4.04
C PHE A 25 -7.32 -19.94 -3.39
N ASP A 26 -7.17 -21.00 -2.60
CA ASP A 26 -8.29 -21.68 -1.93
C ASP A 26 -8.49 -21.17 -0.50
N LYS A 27 -7.45 -20.60 0.12
CA LYS A 27 -7.48 -20.11 1.50
C LYS A 27 -6.67 -18.82 1.66
N VAL A 28 -7.25 -17.91 2.41
CA VAL A 28 -6.66 -16.61 2.78
C VAL A 28 -6.69 -16.48 4.30
N TYR A 29 -5.55 -16.66 4.94
CA TYR A 29 -5.38 -16.31 6.34
C TYR A 29 -5.31 -14.78 6.43
N LEU A 30 -6.28 -14.16 7.10
CA LEU A 30 -6.25 -12.73 7.42
C LEU A 30 -5.82 -12.57 8.87
N CYS A 31 -4.55 -12.24 9.06
CA CYS A 31 -3.91 -12.27 10.37
C CYS A 31 -3.64 -10.86 10.91
N ASP A 32 -3.69 -10.73 12.23
CA ASP A 32 -3.26 -9.52 12.93
C ASP A 32 -2.74 -9.87 14.33
N ILE A 33 -2.16 -8.89 15.03
CA ILE A 33 -1.65 -9.05 16.40
C ILE A 33 -2.75 -9.33 17.44
N LYS A 34 -4.01 -9.05 17.09
CA LYS A 34 -5.20 -9.36 17.89
C LYS A 34 -6.27 -9.98 17.00
N THR A 35 -6.95 -11.00 17.51
CA THR A 35 -8.05 -11.66 16.79
C THR A 35 -9.13 -10.67 16.40
N GLU A 36 -9.46 -9.72 17.28
CA GLU A 36 -10.50 -8.70 17.03
C GLU A 36 -10.16 -7.79 15.85
N PHE A 37 -8.86 -7.55 15.60
CA PHE A 37 -8.44 -6.76 14.44
C PHE A 37 -8.61 -7.54 13.12
N ALA A 38 -8.25 -8.83 13.13
CA ALA A 38 -8.45 -9.71 11.99
C ALA A 38 -9.93 -9.91 11.66
N GLU A 39 -10.75 -10.19 12.67
CA GLU A 39 -12.21 -10.33 12.54
C GLU A 39 -12.86 -9.01 12.08
N GLY A 40 -12.48 -7.88 12.68
CA GLY A 40 -12.93 -6.57 12.27
C GLY A 40 -12.55 -6.22 10.82
N GLY A 41 -11.38 -6.68 10.36
CA GLY A 41 -10.95 -6.59 8.97
C GLY A 41 -11.86 -7.40 8.04
N LEU A 42 -12.15 -8.66 8.40
CA LEU A 42 -13.05 -9.52 7.64
C LEU A 42 -14.48 -8.95 7.58
N GLU A 43 -15.01 -8.41 8.70
CA GLU A 43 -16.33 -7.77 8.68
C GLU A 43 -16.40 -6.57 7.74
N LYS A 44 -15.34 -5.77 7.63
CA LYS A 44 -15.28 -4.69 6.65
C LYS A 44 -15.25 -5.22 5.21
N ILE A 45 -14.54 -6.33 4.96
CA ILE A 45 -14.53 -7.00 3.66
C ILE A 45 -15.94 -7.48 3.31
N LYS A 46 -16.63 -8.18 4.21
CA LYS A 46 -18.02 -8.65 4.04
C LYS A 46 -18.96 -7.50 3.67
N LYS A 47 -18.97 -6.43 4.47
CA LYS A 47 -19.75 -5.22 4.19
C LYS A 47 -19.42 -4.59 2.82
N GLY A 48 -18.16 -4.67 2.42
CA GLY A 48 -17.72 -4.23 1.09
C GLY A 48 -18.36 -5.05 -0.04
N TYR A 49 -18.40 -6.37 0.10
CA TYR A 49 -19.05 -7.26 -0.87
C TYR A 49 -20.58 -7.09 -0.87
N GLU A 50 -21.23 -7.05 0.29
CA GLU A 50 -22.66 -6.77 0.42
C GLU A 50 -23.07 -5.49 -0.32
N LYS A 51 -22.26 -4.42 -0.18
CA LYS A 51 -22.48 -3.17 -0.91
C LYS A 51 -22.32 -3.32 -2.44
N LEU A 52 -21.44 -4.21 -2.91
CA LEU A 52 -21.31 -4.50 -4.34
C LEU A 52 -22.50 -5.30 -4.86
N VAL A 53 -22.95 -6.29 -4.09
CA VAL A 53 -24.15 -7.10 -4.41
C VAL A 53 -25.39 -6.21 -4.43
N SER A 54 -25.63 -5.38 -3.42
CA SER A 54 -26.80 -4.48 -3.35
C SER A 54 -26.85 -3.47 -4.50
N LYS A 55 -25.70 -3.17 -5.13
CA LYS A 55 -25.59 -2.31 -6.32
C LYS A 55 -25.62 -3.07 -7.65
N GLY A 56 -25.85 -4.38 -7.63
CA GLY A 56 -25.83 -5.22 -8.82
C GLY A 56 -24.47 -5.31 -9.53
N LYS A 57 -23.37 -5.06 -8.77
CA LYS A 57 -22.00 -5.11 -9.30
C LYS A 57 -21.28 -6.41 -9.00
N MET A 58 -21.90 -7.32 -8.26
CA MET A 58 -21.39 -8.63 -7.89
C MET A 58 -22.57 -9.57 -7.60
N GLU A 59 -22.45 -10.82 -8.03
CA GLU A 59 -23.42 -11.86 -7.69
C GLU A 59 -23.24 -12.31 -6.24
N GLN A 60 -24.33 -12.63 -5.55
CA GLN A 60 -24.27 -13.10 -4.14
C GLN A 60 -23.42 -14.36 -4.00
N SER A 61 -23.58 -15.33 -4.92
CA SER A 61 -22.82 -16.57 -4.91
C SER A 61 -21.30 -16.35 -5.03
N ALA A 62 -20.87 -15.35 -5.80
CA ALA A 62 -19.47 -14.99 -5.91
C ALA A 62 -18.94 -14.38 -4.59
N ALA A 63 -19.73 -13.49 -4.00
CA ALA A 63 -19.39 -12.88 -2.69
C ALA A 63 -19.23 -13.96 -1.60
N ASP A 64 -20.21 -14.90 -1.53
CA ASP A 64 -20.19 -16.00 -0.56
C ASP A 64 -18.98 -16.93 -0.79
N GLY A 65 -18.67 -17.23 -2.04
CA GLY A 65 -17.50 -18.03 -2.42
C GLY A 65 -16.17 -17.38 -2.00
N TYR A 66 -16.03 -16.05 -2.19
CA TYR A 66 -14.84 -15.34 -1.76
C TYR A 66 -14.74 -15.27 -0.22
N ILE A 67 -15.85 -15.01 0.47
CA ILE A 67 -15.89 -14.95 1.94
C ILE A 67 -15.50 -16.29 2.55
N ALA A 68 -15.93 -17.40 1.96
CA ALA A 68 -15.64 -18.74 2.44
C ALA A 68 -14.14 -19.10 2.46
N LYS A 69 -13.30 -18.41 1.66
CA LYS A 69 -11.85 -18.60 1.65
C LYS A 69 -11.12 -18.01 2.84
N PHE A 70 -11.74 -17.06 3.57
CA PHE A 70 -11.07 -16.33 4.66
C PHE A 70 -11.04 -17.12 5.97
N VAL A 71 -9.87 -17.08 6.61
CA VAL A 71 -9.65 -17.55 7.98
C VAL A 71 -9.01 -16.41 8.77
N PRO A 72 -9.80 -15.67 9.57
CA PRO A 72 -9.25 -14.58 10.40
C PRO A 72 -8.65 -15.12 11.70
N GLY A 73 -7.61 -14.46 12.22
CA GLY A 73 -7.05 -14.78 13.53
C GLY A 73 -5.68 -14.18 13.80
N LEU A 74 -5.00 -14.70 14.79
CA LEU A 74 -3.62 -14.33 15.11
C LEU A 74 -2.65 -14.83 14.04
N ASN A 75 -1.45 -14.25 13.98
CA ASN A 75 -0.39 -14.72 13.08
C ASN A 75 -0.11 -16.22 13.22
N SER A 76 -0.29 -16.77 14.43
CA SER A 76 -0.05 -18.18 14.76
C SER A 76 -0.93 -19.20 14.02
N ILE A 77 -2.04 -18.76 13.40
CA ILE A 77 -2.89 -19.66 12.62
C ILE A 77 -2.34 -19.94 11.20
N ALA A 78 -1.42 -19.10 10.72
CA ALA A 78 -0.85 -19.21 9.39
C ALA A 78 0.27 -20.26 9.32
N THR A 79 -0.07 -21.51 9.58
CA THR A 79 0.93 -22.58 9.72
C THR A 79 1.41 -23.18 8.39
N ASP A 80 0.60 -23.12 7.34
CA ASP A 80 0.87 -23.81 6.07
C ASP A 80 0.61 -22.96 4.80
N PRO A 81 0.89 -21.64 4.78
CA PRO A 81 0.74 -20.85 3.57
C PRO A 81 1.83 -21.16 2.55
N ASP A 82 1.49 -20.98 1.26
CA ASP A 82 2.47 -20.99 0.16
C ASP A 82 3.11 -19.62 -0.03
N LEU A 83 2.42 -18.56 0.41
CA LEU A 83 2.85 -17.18 0.35
C LEU A 83 2.41 -16.44 1.62
N VAL A 84 3.32 -15.68 2.20
CA VAL A 84 3.03 -14.66 3.21
C VAL A 84 3.18 -13.29 2.55
N VAL A 85 2.18 -12.41 2.72
CA VAL A 85 2.27 -10.99 2.35
C VAL A 85 2.10 -10.16 3.62
N GLU A 86 3.19 -9.55 4.06
CA GLU A 86 3.21 -8.67 5.22
C GLU A 86 2.72 -7.26 4.83
N ALA A 87 1.70 -6.78 5.52
CA ALA A 87 1.07 -5.47 5.36
C ALA A 87 0.80 -4.79 6.72
N ALA A 88 1.70 -5.01 7.69
CA ALA A 88 1.68 -4.41 9.01
C ALA A 88 2.13 -2.94 8.98
N LEU A 89 2.36 -2.34 10.15
CA LEU A 89 2.82 -0.96 10.26
C LEU A 89 4.16 -0.75 9.56
N GLU A 90 4.33 0.43 8.94
CA GLU A 90 5.54 0.80 8.19
C GLU A 90 6.69 1.20 9.13
N VAL A 91 7.15 0.22 9.90
CA VAL A 91 8.23 0.33 10.89
C VAL A 91 9.17 -0.84 10.72
N MET A 92 10.46 -0.57 10.46
CA MET A 92 11.49 -1.57 10.16
C MET A 92 11.50 -2.72 11.17
N GLN A 93 11.64 -2.40 12.46
CA GLN A 93 11.73 -3.42 13.52
C GLN A 93 10.48 -4.31 13.59
N ILE A 94 9.28 -3.74 13.41
CA ILE A 94 8.03 -4.51 13.42
C ILE A 94 8.01 -5.53 12.29
N LYS A 95 8.48 -5.14 11.10
CA LYS A 95 8.53 -6.04 9.94
C LYS A 95 9.57 -7.15 10.13
N GLN A 96 10.76 -6.81 10.63
CA GLN A 96 11.81 -7.78 10.94
C GLN A 96 11.36 -8.80 11.99
N ASP A 97 10.79 -8.34 13.11
CA ASP A 97 10.28 -9.20 14.18
C ASP A 97 9.14 -10.09 13.67
N CYS A 98 8.25 -9.55 12.87
CA CYS A 98 7.14 -10.29 12.26
C CYS A 98 7.65 -11.43 11.37
N PHE A 99 8.56 -11.16 10.43
CA PHE A 99 9.11 -12.19 9.55
C PHE A 99 9.90 -13.22 10.33
N LYS A 100 10.69 -12.80 11.31
CA LYS A 100 11.47 -13.73 12.16
C LYS A 100 10.54 -14.70 12.89
N ASP A 101 9.51 -14.19 13.56
CA ASP A 101 8.53 -15.04 14.28
C ASP A 101 7.81 -15.99 13.32
N LEU A 102 7.35 -15.49 12.16
CA LEU A 102 6.68 -16.33 11.16
C LEU A 102 7.58 -17.45 10.65
N MET A 103 8.83 -17.17 10.36
CA MET A 103 9.79 -18.15 9.81
C MET A 103 10.24 -19.17 10.84
N GLU A 104 10.47 -18.75 12.09
CA GLU A 104 11.02 -19.61 13.13
C GLU A 104 9.95 -20.41 13.88
N ASN A 105 8.79 -19.81 14.14
CA ASN A 105 7.81 -20.34 15.07
C ASN A 105 6.49 -20.79 14.43
N VAL A 106 6.07 -20.15 13.34
CA VAL A 106 4.69 -20.30 12.83
C VAL A 106 4.63 -21.14 11.57
N VAL A 107 5.27 -20.69 10.49
CA VAL A 107 5.15 -21.30 9.16
C VAL A 107 5.92 -22.61 9.08
N LYS A 108 5.21 -23.71 8.77
CA LYS A 108 5.80 -25.07 8.64
C LYS A 108 6.10 -25.45 7.20
N ASN A 109 5.54 -24.72 6.20
CA ASN A 109 5.84 -24.96 4.80
C ASN A 109 7.22 -24.39 4.45
N GLU A 110 8.18 -25.29 4.22
CA GLU A 110 9.56 -24.92 3.90
C GLU A 110 9.68 -24.16 2.56
N ASN A 111 8.72 -24.33 1.65
CA ASN A 111 8.69 -23.66 0.36
C ASN A 111 7.89 -22.35 0.37
N CYS A 112 7.43 -21.90 1.54
CA CYS A 112 6.69 -20.67 1.67
C CYS A 112 7.51 -19.46 1.22
N ILE A 113 6.90 -18.62 0.40
CA ILE A 113 7.43 -17.33 -0.03
C ILE A 113 7.07 -16.26 0.99
N PHE A 114 8.01 -15.38 1.32
CA PHE A 114 7.80 -14.26 2.23
C PHE A 114 7.95 -12.94 1.48
N ALA A 115 6.86 -12.17 1.39
CA ALA A 115 6.80 -10.90 0.70
C ALA A 115 6.35 -9.77 1.63
N SER A 116 6.95 -8.57 1.48
CA SER A 116 6.52 -7.37 2.19
C SER A 116 5.79 -6.41 1.25
N ASN A 117 4.68 -5.84 1.72
CA ASN A 117 3.98 -4.77 1.02
C ASN A 117 4.51 -3.38 1.44
N THR A 118 5.70 -3.29 1.98
CA THR A 118 6.31 -1.98 2.30
C THR A 118 6.25 -1.05 1.10
N SER A 119 6.04 0.24 1.36
CA SER A 119 6.00 1.28 0.32
C SER A 119 7.32 2.07 0.21
N SER A 120 8.20 1.96 1.22
CA SER A 120 9.38 2.81 1.31
C SER A 120 10.59 2.19 2.02
N LEU A 121 10.39 1.14 2.82
CA LEU A 121 11.47 0.52 3.57
C LEU A 121 12.29 -0.44 2.70
N SER A 122 13.58 -0.56 3.01
CA SER A 122 14.51 -1.45 2.31
C SER A 122 14.14 -2.92 2.50
N ILE A 123 13.92 -3.64 1.41
CA ILE A 123 13.70 -5.10 1.40
C ILE A 123 14.97 -5.83 1.89
N THR A 124 16.13 -5.32 1.49
CA THR A 124 17.42 -5.83 1.94
C THR A 124 17.55 -5.76 3.47
N GLU A 125 17.20 -4.61 4.06
CA GLU A 125 17.30 -4.40 5.51
C GLU A 125 16.23 -5.19 6.28
N ILE A 126 14.98 -5.25 5.78
CA ILE A 126 13.93 -6.09 6.38
C ILE A 126 14.39 -7.56 6.40
N GLY A 127 15.04 -8.02 5.32
CA GLY A 127 15.51 -9.41 5.17
C GLY A 127 16.83 -9.72 5.87
N ALA A 128 17.50 -8.72 6.47
CA ALA A 128 18.81 -8.91 7.09
C ALA A 128 18.75 -9.90 8.26
N GLY A 129 19.58 -10.95 8.17
CA GLY A 129 19.68 -11.98 9.22
C GLY A 129 18.48 -12.94 9.32
N LEU A 130 17.51 -12.86 8.41
CA LEU A 130 16.40 -13.81 8.37
C LEU A 130 16.82 -15.16 7.77
N PRO A 131 16.20 -16.29 8.20
CA PRO A 131 16.52 -17.62 7.71
C PRO A 131 16.24 -17.84 6.22
N LYS A 132 15.27 -17.10 5.67
CA LYS A 132 14.85 -17.18 4.26
C LYS A 132 14.86 -15.81 3.61
N PRO A 133 15.13 -15.72 2.29
CA PRO A 133 15.05 -14.45 1.58
C PRO A 133 13.62 -13.93 1.56
N ILE A 134 13.49 -12.60 1.55
CA ILE A 134 12.24 -11.92 1.33
C ILE A 134 12.25 -11.16 0.00
N ILE A 135 11.06 -10.77 -0.45
CA ILE A 135 10.84 -9.99 -1.65
C ILE A 135 9.82 -8.89 -1.38
N GLY A 136 9.92 -7.76 -2.08
CA GLY A 136 8.87 -6.75 -2.06
C GLY A 136 7.73 -7.14 -3.01
N MET A 137 6.48 -7.03 -2.53
CA MET A 137 5.27 -7.18 -3.33
C MET A 137 4.36 -6.00 -3.02
N HIS A 138 4.68 -4.85 -3.61
CA HIS A 138 4.07 -3.57 -3.30
C HIS A 138 2.78 -3.38 -4.10
N PHE A 139 1.66 -3.40 -3.40
CA PHE A 139 0.33 -3.13 -3.93
C PHE A 139 -0.02 -1.65 -3.79
N PHE A 140 -0.92 -1.19 -4.64
CA PHE A 140 -1.43 0.18 -4.63
C PHE A 140 -2.88 0.22 -4.15
N ASN A 141 -3.22 1.25 -3.37
CA ASN A 141 -4.57 1.40 -2.81
C ASN A 141 -5.58 1.93 -3.85
N PRO A 142 -6.75 1.28 -4.03
CA PRO A 142 -7.26 0.04 -3.42
C PRO A 142 -6.64 -1.22 -4.07
N ALA A 143 -6.05 -2.11 -3.24
CA ALA A 143 -5.25 -3.23 -3.74
C ALA A 143 -6.05 -4.26 -4.55
N ASP A 144 -7.34 -4.41 -4.29
CA ASP A 144 -8.24 -5.25 -5.07
C ASP A 144 -8.55 -4.71 -6.47
N ARG A 145 -8.33 -3.40 -6.72
CA ARG A 145 -8.69 -2.73 -7.99
C ARG A 145 -7.48 -2.30 -8.81
N MET A 146 -6.48 -1.74 -8.16
CA MET A 146 -5.28 -1.25 -8.84
C MET A 146 -4.56 -2.40 -9.54
N LYS A 147 -4.16 -2.18 -10.79
CA LYS A 147 -3.58 -3.24 -11.64
C LYS A 147 -2.10 -3.48 -11.38
N LEU A 148 -1.38 -2.47 -10.89
CA LEU A 148 0.06 -2.54 -10.70
C LEU A 148 0.43 -3.31 -9.41
N ILE A 149 1.46 -4.15 -9.53
CA ILE A 149 2.29 -4.61 -8.42
C ILE A 149 3.74 -4.32 -8.77
N GLU A 150 4.46 -3.60 -7.92
CA GLU A 150 5.91 -3.55 -7.99
C GLU A 150 6.46 -4.79 -7.29
N VAL A 151 7.30 -5.55 -7.98
CA VAL A 151 8.01 -6.73 -7.47
C VAL A 151 9.46 -6.31 -7.23
N ILE A 152 9.84 -6.12 -5.96
CA ILE A 152 11.10 -5.48 -5.59
C ILE A 152 12.10 -6.54 -5.13
N ALA A 153 13.24 -6.62 -5.84
CA ALA A 153 14.36 -7.46 -5.46
C ALA A 153 15.30 -6.68 -4.53
N GLY A 154 15.46 -7.12 -3.29
CA GLY A 154 16.55 -6.68 -2.42
C GLY A 154 17.85 -7.39 -2.75
N ALA A 155 18.94 -7.02 -2.09
CA ALA A 155 20.29 -7.56 -2.37
C ALA A 155 20.40 -9.10 -2.22
N ASN A 156 19.57 -9.69 -1.36
CA ASN A 156 19.57 -11.13 -1.09
C ASN A 156 18.36 -11.87 -1.70
N THR A 157 17.59 -11.22 -2.59
CA THR A 157 16.44 -11.82 -3.24
C THR A 157 16.87 -12.58 -4.50
N PRO A 158 16.72 -13.93 -4.55
CA PRO A 158 17.10 -14.71 -5.72
C PRO A 158 16.19 -14.41 -6.94
N ASP A 159 16.75 -14.48 -8.14
CA ASP A 159 16.02 -14.29 -9.40
C ASP A 159 14.82 -15.25 -9.54
N GLU A 160 14.95 -16.48 -9.05
CA GLU A 160 13.87 -17.46 -9.06
C GLU A 160 12.68 -16.99 -8.21
N LEU A 161 12.96 -16.33 -7.08
CA LEU A 161 11.92 -15.77 -6.23
C LEU A 161 11.20 -14.60 -6.92
N VAL A 162 11.97 -13.73 -7.60
CA VAL A 162 11.41 -12.64 -8.42
C VAL A 162 10.46 -13.20 -9.47
N LYS A 163 10.90 -14.24 -10.18
CA LYS A 163 10.07 -14.92 -11.20
C LYS A 163 8.79 -15.49 -10.59
N LYS A 164 8.87 -16.23 -9.49
CA LYS A 164 7.69 -16.82 -8.82
C LYS A 164 6.66 -15.74 -8.40
N VAL A 165 7.10 -14.64 -7.80
CA VAL A 165 6.20 -13.57 -7.37
C VAL A 165 5.64 -12.79 -8.56
N THR A 166 6.42 -12.63 -9.63
CA THR A 166 5.93 -12.08 -10.91
C THR A 166 4.80 -12.96 -11.47
N ASP A 167 5.00 -14.28 -11.55
CA ASP A 167 3.99 -15.22 -12.04
C ASP A 167 2.71 -15.22 -11.16
N ILE A 168 2.86 -15.16 -9.83
CA ILE A 168 1.74 -15.01 -8.88
C ILE A 168 0.98 -13.69 -9.14
N SER A 169 1.69 -12.59 -9.37
CA SER A 169 1.07 -11.29 -9.65
C SER A 169 0.23 -11.33 -10.92
N VAL A 170 0.70 -12.02 -11.96
CA VAL A 170 -0.07 -12.22 -13.21
C VAL A 170 -1.33 -13.05 -12.94
N LYS A 171 -1.25 -14.12 -12.15
CA LYS A 171 -2.41 -14.94 -11.76
C LYS A 171 -3.47 -14.14 -10.99
N LEU A 172 -3.06 -13.15 -10.21
CA LEU A 172 -3.95 -12.19 -9.54
C LEU A 172 -4.63 -11.20 -10.51
N GLY A 173 -4.38 -11.31 -11.82
CA GLY A 173 -4.87 -10.37 -12.83
C GLY A 173 -4.23 -9.00 -12.73
N LYS A 174 -3.02 -8.93 -12.16
CA LYS A 174 -2.22 -7.71 -12.02
C LYS A 174 -1.14 -7.63 -13.09
N THR A 175 -0.58 -6.45 -13.25
CA THR A 175 0.58 -6.19 -14.10
C THR A 175 1.80 -6.01 -13.19
N PRO A 176 2.70 -7.00 -13.08
CA PRO A 176 3.91 -6.85 -12.30
C PRO A 176 4.94 -5.99 -13.03
N VAL A 177 5.62 -5.12 -12.28
CA VAL A 177 6.82 -4.40 -12.72
C VAL A 177 7.96 -4.81 -11.80
N GLN A 178 9.00 -5.39 -12.38
CA GLN A 178 10.20 -5.76 -11.63
C GLN A 178 11.01 -4.51 -11.31
N VAL A 179 11.44 -4.40 -10.06
CA VAL A 179 12.16 -3.23 -9.54
C VAL A 179 13.39 -3.72 -8.77
N ASN A 180 14.56 -3.21 -9.11
CA ASN A 180 15.71 -3.29 -8.23
C ASN A 180 15.49 -2.33 -7.06
N GLU A 181 15.74 -2.79 -5.85
CA GLU A 181 15.53 -1.98 -4.67
C GLU A 181 16.18 -0.60 -4.76
N ALA A 182 15.39 0.42 -4.54
CA ALA A 182 15.82 1.80 -4.41
C ALA A 182 14.81 2.58 -3.57
N PRO A 183 15.21 3.65 -2.87
CA PRO A 183 14.29 4.46 -2.07
C PRO A 183 13.10 4.99 -2.89
N GLY A 184 11.89 4.63 -2.47
CA GLY A 184 10.64 5.00 -3.13
C GLY A 184 10.29 4.15 -4.36
N PHE A 185 11.06 3.10 -4.66
CA PHE A 185 10.86 2.20 -5.81
C PHE A 185 10.70 2.97 -7.13
N VAL A 186 9.74 2.64 -7.99
CA VAL A 186 9.50 3.41 -9.22
C VAL A 186 8.44 4.47 -9.00
N VAL A 187 7.25 4.06 -8.53
CA VAL A 187 6.10 4.98 -8.47
C VAL A 187 6.35 6.11 -7.48
N ASN A 188 6.67 5.79 -6.23
CA ASN A 188 6.87 6.81 -5.21
C ASN A 188 8.08 7.71 -5.51
N ARG A 189 9.13 7.17 -6.12
CA ARG A 189 10.32 7.92 -6.54
C ARG A 189 10.01 9.03 -7.55
N ILE A 190 8.95 8.86 -8.36
CA ILE A 190 8.51 9.83 -9.37
C ILE A 190 7.36 10.67 -8.81
N LEU A 191 6.33 10.02 -8.27
CA LEU A 191 5.06 10.63 -7.88
C LEU A 191 5.20 11.58 -6.70
N ILE A 192 5.91 11.16 -5.66
CA ILE A 192 5.98 11.96 -4.42
C ILE A 192 6.78 13.25 -4.62
N PRO A 193 7.95 13.26 -5.32
CA PRO A 193 8.58 14.51 -5.73
C PRO A 193 7.73 15.40 -6.65
N LEU A 194 6.91 14.81 -7.54
CA LEU A 194 5.99 15.58 -8.38
C LEU A 194 4.92 16.30 -7.52
N ILE A 195 4.36 15.63 -6.52
CA ILE A 195 3.44 16.26 -5.55
C ILE A 195 4.16 17.38 -4.79
N ASN A 196 5.37 17.11 -4.30
CA ASN A 196 6.18 18.08 -3.58
C ASN A 196 6.51 19.32 -4.44
N GLU A 197 6.79 19.12 -5.74
CA GLU A 197 6.99 20.22 -6.68
C GLU A 197 5.73 21.05 -6.88
N GLY A 198 4.54 20.41 -6.98
CA GLY A 198 3.27 21.13 -7.00
C GLY A 198 3.06 21.99 -5.75
N ILE A 199 3.52 21.52 -4.59
CA ILE A 199 3.48 22.31 -3.33
C ILE A 199 4.45 23.50 -3.38
N PHE A 200 5.64 23.34 -3.99
CA PHE A 200 6.57 24.44 -4.22
C PHE A 200 5.96 25.51 -5.14
N VAL A 201 5.39 25.10 -6.27
CA VAL A 201 4.71 25.99 -7.24
C VAL A 201 3.64 26.84 -6.55
N TYR A 202 2.84 26.24 -5.65
CA TYR A 202 1.88 26.98 -4.84
C TYR A 202 2.57 27.92 -3.83
N SER A 203 3.56 27.44 -3.08
CA SER A 203 4.22 28.20 -2.03
C SER A 203 5.02 29.39 -2.56
N GLU A 204 5.44 29.35 -3.82
CA GLU A 204 6.15 30.42 -4.52
C GLU A 204 5.19 31.40 -5.22
N GLY A 205 3.88 31.15 -5.14
CA GLY A 205 2.86 32.03 -5.72
C GLY A 205 2.78 32.00 -7.25
N ILE A 206 3.28 30.93 -7.89
CA ILE A 206 3.26 30.78 -9.35
C ILE A 206 1.82 30.60 -9.83
N SER A 207 1.01 29.81 -9.09
CA SER A 207 -0.42 29.64 -9.37
C SER A 207 -1.17 29.29 -8.09
N ASP A 208 -2.50 29.39 -8.13
CA ASP A 208 -3.37 28.95 -7.07
C ASP A 208 -3.58 27.40 -7.12
N ILE A 209 -4.26 26.86 -6.10
CA ILE A 209 -4.47 25.43 -5.93
C ILE A 209 -5.21 24.82 -7.13
N GLU A 210 -6.29 25.46 -7.57
CA GLU A 210 -7.09 24.96 -8.71
C GLU A 210 -6.32 25.07 -10.03
N GLY A 211 -5.57 26.15 -10.22
CA GLY A 211 -4.76 26.36 -11.40
C GLY A 211 -3.68 25.29 -11.57
N ILE A 212 -2.95 24.95 -10.50
CA ILE A 212 -1.94 23.89 -10.50
C ILE A 212 -2.56 22.55 -10.87
N ASP A 213 -3.63 22.15 -10.19
CA ASP A 213 -4.27 20.87 -10.44
C ASP A 213 -4.91 20.81 -11.84
N THR A 214 -5.50 21.90 -12.30
CA THR A 214 -6.08 22.00 -13.64
C THR A 214 -5.00 21.91 -14.72
N ALA A 215 -3.88 22.61 -14.54
CA ALA A 215 -2.76 22.56 -15.50
C ALA A 215 -2.26 21.13 -15.68
N MET A 216 -2.06 20.38 -14.60
CA MET A 216 -1.58 19.00 -14.68
C MET A 216 -2.64 18.02 -15.24
N LYS A 217 -3.91 18.23 -14.91
CA LYS A 217 -5.00 17.42 -15.49
C LYS A 217 -5.14 17.64 -17.00
N LEU A 218 -5.13 18.87 -17.45
CA LEU A 218 -5.40 19.20 -18.86
C LEU A 218 -4.12 19.21 -19.71
N GLY A 219 -3.00 19.65 -19.15
CA GLY A 219 -1.72 19.73 -19.89
C GLY A 219 -0.99 18.39 -19.98
N CYS A 220 -1.13 17.52 -18.97
CA CYS A 220 -0.44 16.22 -18.89
C CYS A 220 -1.40 15.02 -18.90
N ASN A 221 -2.71 15.24 -19.01
CA ASN A 221 -3.75 14.20 -18.95
C ASN A 221 -3.70 13.37 -17.66
N HIS A 222 -3.33 14.00 -16.54
CA HIS A 222 -3.37 13.34 -15.24
C HIS A 222 -4.83 13.16 -14.79
N PRO A 223 -5.21 12.01 -14.21
CA PRO A 223 -6.58 11.80 -13.74
C PRO A 223 -6.91 12.70 -12.54
N MET A 224 -5.90 13.16 -11.81
CA MET A 224 -5.97 13.99 -10.61
C MET A 224 -4.76 14.92 -10.59
N GLY A 225 -4.95 16.18 -10.19
CA GLY A 225 -3.82 17.10 -10.03
C GLY A 225 -2.94 16.75 -8.83
N PRO A 226 -1.71 17.28 -8.74
CA PRO A 226 -0.76 16.89 -7.71
C PRO A 226 -1.18 17.26 -6.29
N LEU A 227 -1.86 18.39 -6.10
CA LEU A 227 -2.29 18.83 -4.77
C LEU A 227 -3.50 18.01 -4.28
N GLU A 228 -4.46 17.77 -5.15
CA GLU A 228 -5.59 16.86 -4.88
C GLU A 228 -5.09 15.43 -4.59
N LEU A 229 -4.13 14.94 -5.36
CA LEU A 229 -3.56 13.61 -5.15
C LEU A 229 -2.78 13.52 -3.84
N GLY A 230 -2.05 14.56 -3.48
CA GLY A 230 -1.39 14.67 -2.17
C GLY A 230 -2.38 14.59 -1.02
N ASP A 231 -3.51 15.30 -1.11
CA ASP A 231 -4.60 15.23 -0.13
C ASP A 231 -5.24 13.84 -0.08
N TYR A 232 -5.39 13.16 -1.23
CA TYR A 232 -5.97 11.82 -1.31
C TYR A 232 -5.06 10.76 -0.68
N ILE A 233 -3.74 10.83 -0.92
CA ILE A 233 -2.74 9.94 -0.32
C ILE A 233 -2.64 10.21 1.19
N GLY A 234 -2.68 11.47 1.56
CA GLY A 234 -2.44 11.98 2.89
C GLY A 234 -1.07 12.68 2.97
N LEU A 235 -1.09 13.97 3.31
CA LEU A 235 0.13 14.81 3.31
C LEU A 235 1.20 14.35 4.31
N ASP A 236 0.80 13.69 5.39
CA ASP A 236 1.74 13.05 6.32
C ASP A 236 2.46 11.84 5.68
N ILE A 237 1.77 11.07 4.84
CA ILE A 237 2.37 9.96 4.09
C ILE A 237 3.31 10.51 3.01
N VAL A 238 2.89 11.55 2.28
CA VAL A 238 3.75 12.24 1.30
C VAL A 238 5.02 12.74 1.97
N LEU A 239 4.90 13.40 3.14
CA LEU A 239 6.05 13.89 3.90
C LEU A 239 6.97 12.76 4.35
N ALA A 240 6.40 11.68 4.90
CA ALA A 240 7.19 10.54 5.38
C ALA A 240 8.00 9.90 4.25
N ILE A 241 7.41 9.71 3.08
CA ILE A 241 8.11 9.14 1.91
C ILE A 241 9.19 10.12 1.40
N MET A 242 8.92 11.42 1.33
CA MET A 242 9.94 12.43 1.00
C MET A 242 11.14 12.35 1.95
N ASP A 243 10.88 12.26 3.25
CA ASP A 243 11.92 12.19 4.27
C ASP A 243 12.74 10.89 4.16
N VAL A 244 12.12 9.75 3.86
CA VAL A 244 12.83 8.49 3.58
C VAL A 244 13.73 8.65 2.35
N ILE A 245 13.20 9.12 1.23
CA ILE A 245 13.98 9.26 -0.01
C ILE A 245 15.15 10.24 0.21
N TYR A 246 14.90 11.34 0.92
CA TYR A 246 15.94 12.33 1.21
C TYR A 246 17.02 11.76 2.13
N HIS A 247 16.63 11.05 3.19
CA HIS A 247 17.58 10.44 4.14
C HIS A 247 18.48 9.41 3.47
N GLU A 248 17.88 8.52 2.66
CA GLU A 248 18.60 7.45 1.97
C GLU A 248 19.54 7.95 0.85
N THR A 249 19.17 9.06 0.19
CA THR A 249 19.95 9.55 -0.96
C THR A 249 20.88 10.70 -0.64
N GLY A 250 20.58 11.47 0.42
CA GLY A 250 21.26 12.73 0.73
C GLY A 250 21.08 13.83 -0.34
N ASP A 251 20.27 13.59 -1.38
CA ASP A 251 20.10 14.52 -2.50
C ASP A 251 19.03 15.56 -2.19
N SER A 252 19.43 16.83 -2.21
CA SER A 252 18.57 17.97 -1.86
C SER A 252 17.33 18.12 -2.73
N LYS A 253 17.27 17.51 -3.92
CA LYS A 253 16.08 17.51 -4.77
C LYS A 253 14.87 16.80 -4.12
N TYR A 254 15.12 15.93 -3.11
CA TYR A 254 14.09 15.25 -2.36
C TYR A 254 13.73 15.93 -1.04
N ARG A 255 14.23 17.15 -0.82
CA ARG A 255 13.86 17.96 0.36
C ARG A 255 12.38 18.32 0.30
N ALA A 256 11.63 17.94 1.34
CA ALA A 256 10.23 18.29 1.45
C ALA A 256 10.05 19.83 1.55
N CYS A 257 9.05 20.36 0.83
CA CYS A 257 8.65 21.75 0.91
C CYS A 257 8.30 22.14 2.36
N THR A 258 8.71 23.33 2.78
CA THR A 258 8.42 23.79 4.14
C THR A 258 6.92 23.94 4.42
N LEU A 259 6.14 24.26 3.38
CA LEU A 259 4.68 24.30 3.48
C LEU A 259 4.10 22.92 3.79
N LEU A 260 4.58 21.86 3.12
CA LEU A 260 4.15 20.47 3.42
C LEU A 260 4.37 20.15 4.91
N ARG A 261 5.54 20.47 5.44
CA ARG A 261 5.85 20.26 6.87
C ARG A 261 4.92 21.08 7.79
N LYS A 262 4.62 22.32 7.40
CA LYS A 262 3.69 23.21 8.14
C LYS A 262 2.28 22.61 8.17
N MET A 263 1.77 22.16 7.03
CA MET A 263 0.45 21.55 6.91
C MET A 263 0.33 20.29 7.76
N VAL A 264 1.31 19.39 7.71
CA VAL A 264 1.32 18.16 8.50
C VAL A 264 1.34 18.47 10.01
N ARG A 265 2.16 19.44 10.46
CA ARG A 265 2.17 19.91 11.87
C ARG A 265 0.82 20.50 12.27
N GLY A 266 0.16 21.21 11.36
CA GLY A 266 -1.17 21.77 11.56
C GLY A 266 -2.32 20.76 11.46
N LYS A 267 -2.02 19.46 11.22
CA LYS A 267 -3.01 18.39 11.01
C LYS A 267 -3.91 18.60 9.78
N HIS A 268 -3.46 19.39 8.82
CA HIS A 268 -4.05 19.47 7.48
C HIS A 268 -3.51 18.30 6.65
N LEU A 269 -4.13 17.12 6.78
CA LEU A 269 -3.60 15.87 6.23
C LEU A 269 -4.30 15.43 4.94
N GLY A 270 -5.22 16.25 4.42
CA GLY A 270 -6.03 15.94 3.25
C GLY A 270 -7.37 15.29 3.58
N VAL A 271 -7.85 14.40 2.72
CA VAL A 271 -9.19 13.78 2.81
C VAL A 271 -9.45 13.17 4.18
N LYS A 272 -8.48 12.48 4.77
CA LYS A 272 -8.65 11.78 6.06
C LYS A 272 -8.88 12.70 7.27
N SER A 273 -8.47 13.96 7.16
CA SER A 273 -8.70 14.98 8.21
C SER A 273 -9.78 16.00 7.82
N GLY A 274 -10.39 15.84 6.63
CA GLY A 274 -11.37 16.76 6.09
C GLY A 274 -10.77 18.04 5.52
N ILE A 275 -9.47 18.25 5.67
CA ILE A 275 -8.76 19.44 5.20
C ILE A 275 -7.31 19.14 4.82
N GLY A 276 -6.89 19.67 3.67
CA GLY A 276 -5.55 19.70 3.13
C GLY A 276 -5.37 20.95 2.28
N PHE A 277 -5.03 20.80 1.00
CA PHE A 277 -5.13 21.86 -0.01
C PHE A 277 -6.58 22.19 -0.33
N TYR A 278 -7.46 21.20 -0.14
CA TYR A 278 -8.89 21.37 -0.27
C TYR A 278 -9.57 21.10 1.08
N LYS A 279 -10.75 21.72 1.25
CA LYS A 279 -11.74 21.31 2.26
C LYS A 279 -12.65 20.27 1.64
N TYR A 280 -12.88 19.18 2.35
CA TYR A 280 -13.69 18.04 1.92
C TYR A 280 -14.97 17.98 2.72
N ASN A 281 -16.12 18.00 2.02
CA ASN A 281 -17.44 17.87 2.62
C ASN A 281 -17.85 16.39 2.72
N GLU A 282 -18.89 16.11 3.52
CA GLU A 282 -19.43 14.76 3.70
C GLU A 282 -19.96 14.15 2.39
N ASP A 283 -20.49 14.99 1.50
CA ASP A 283 -20.96 14.60 0.15
C ASP A 283 -19.81 14.38 -0.85
N ARG A 284 -18.56 14.49 -0.42
CA ARG A 284 -17.33 14.40 -1.21
C ARG A 284 -17.08 15.55 -2.18
N THR A 285 -17.84 16.62 -2.11
CA THR A 285 -17.46 17.86 -2.78
C THR A 285 -16.23 18.46 -2.09
N LYS A 286 -15.43 19.20 -2.86
CA LYS A 286 -14.24 19.85 -2.34
C LYS A 286 -14.17 21.30 -2.82
N THR A 287 -13.57 22.14 -1.99
CA THR A 287 -13.27 23.54 -2.32
C THR A 287 -11.81 23.83 -1.93
N PRO A 288 -11.04 24.59 -2.74
CA PRO A 288 -9.70 24.97 -2.35
C PRO A 288 -9.75 25.79 -1.06
N VAL A 289 -8.69 25.70 -0.26
CA VAL A 289 -8.56 26.56 0.93
C VAL A 289 -8.11 27.96 0.52
N ASP A 290 -8.66 28.97 1.16
CA ASP A 290 -8.39 30.37 0.81
C ASP A 290 -6.94 30.77 1.16
N LYS A 291 -6.36 30.17 2.22
CA LYS A 291 -5.01 30.50 2.70
C LYS A 291 -4.43 29.33 3.52
N LEU A 292 -3.15 28.98 3.25
CA LEU A 292 -2.37 27.96 3.97
C LEU A 292 -1.19 28.53 4.75
#